data_90e07743097abf7a94689ac6a1ca5df8
#
_entry.id   90e07743097abf7a94689ac6a1ca5df8
#
_cell.length_a   1.000
_cell.length_b   1.000
_cell.length_c   1.000
_cell.angle_alpha   90.00
_cell.angle_beta   90.00
_cell.angle_gamma   90.00
#
_symmetry.space_group_name_H-M   'P 1'
#
loop_
_entity.id
_entity.type
_entity.pdbx_description
1 polymer ?
#
loop_
_entity_poly.entity_id
_entity_poly.type
_entity_poly.pdbx_seq_one_letter_code
_entity_poly.pdbx_strand_id
1 'polypeptide(L)'
;MPTISLIEELPKIVKEGRQEAQRILERLSSNTHIGLQTNELVLPAKDTSGLWKGKNEQVINKEWMNRLIYGDNLLVMQALLAGDETTGLPSLRGKVDLIYIDPPFDSKADYRTKINLPGVDIEQKPTVIEQFAYSDTWQDGTVSYLKMLYPRLVLMRELLSEKGSIYVHIDWHIGAYLKVIMDDVLGKENFKNEIIWKSAVGDTSNKNKKYIKSHDTIFFYNKIQGIQVWNDIFQEYSEKNKNAYRYEDEKGTYRFVPIDNPGGGGYIYDLGYGENIPTNGYRMPKETALKWIESGELIVEKGKCPKRKLYQKTDGLRCTDIWTDINHERGLVYATQKPEKLLERIIKASSDEGDLVCDFFGGSGTTAAVAERLGRRWITTDIGKPATLVMRKRFIDQEVKPFLYQAIGDYQKEAFQNNKQYKRIGDLSQIIMQLYGAIPFTQEQLNDRNWGYIKNGRTLVLVDSPNKVTGAATIRRAYEAKKNLLGGGWNKVVVLAWNFAF
;
A
#
# COMPACT_ATOMS: atom_id res chain seq x y z
N MET A 1 12.16 29.97 -12.22
CA MET A 1 10.81 29.82 -12.75
C MET A 1 9.84 30.04 -11.59
N PRO A 2 8.73 30.74 -11.75
CA PRO A 2 7.75 30.86 -10.68
C PRO A 2 7.26 29.44 -10.33
N THR A 3 7.26 29.09 -9.06
CA THR A 3 6.73 27.83 -8.56
C THR A 3 5.25 27.82 -8.83
N ILE A 4 4.79 26.95 -9.73
CA ILE A 4 3.38 26.77 -10.06
C ILE A 4 2.64 26.37 -8.77
N SER A 5 1.56 27.12 -8.46
CA SER A 5 0.76 26.84 -7.26
C SER A 5 0.00 25.51 -7.44
N LEU A 6 0.13 24.60 -6.48
CA LEU A 6 -0.63 23.34 -6.48
C LEU A 6 -2.13 23.54 -6.52
N ILE A 7 -2.64 24.63 -5.96
CA ILE A 7 -4.07 24.99 -6.01
C ILE A 7 -4.52 25.24 -7.47
N GLU A 8 -3.68 25.80 -8.30
CA GLU A 8 -3.97 26.04 -9.73
C GLU A 8 -3.87 24.76 -10.56
N GLU A 9 -3.01 23.82 -10.13
CA GLU A 9 -2.84 22.53 -10.83
C GLU A 9 -3.86 21.46 -10.43
N LEU A 10 -4.42 21.48 -9.21
CA LEU A 10 -5.40 20.49 -8.75
C LEU A 10 -6.58 20.29 -9.71
N PRO A 11 -7.25 21.35 -10.24
CA PRO A 11 -8.35 21.19 -11.20
C PRO A 11 -7.91 20.48 -12.49
N LYS A 12 -6.67 20.72 -12.94
CA LYS A 12 -6.12 20.08 -14.14
C LYS A 12 -5.82 18.59 -13.86
N ILE A 13 -5.22 18.30 -12.69
CA ILE A 13 -4.95 16.93 -12.25
C ILE A 13 -6.25 16.13 -12.19
N VAL A 14 -7.30 16.66 -11.57
CA VAL A 14 -8.62 16.02 -11.50
C VAL A 14 -9.21 15.80 -12.88
N LYS A 15 -9.19 16.82 -13.76
CA LYS A 15 -9.71 16.72 -15.13
C LYS A 15 -8.97 15.66 -15.96
N GLU A 16 -7.65 15.73 -15.99
CA GLU A 16 -6.80 14.80 -16.77
C GLU A 16 -6.90 13.38 -16.21
N GLY A 17 -6.84 13.22 -14.89
CA GLY A 17 -6.96 11.94 -14.23
C GLY A 17 -8.32 11.27 -14.42
N ARG A 18 -9.42 12.05 -14.39
CA ARG A 18 -10.78 11.57 -14.69
C ARG A 18 -10.88 11.12 -16.14
N GLN A 19 -10.34 11.90 -17.08
CA GLN A 19 -10.34 11.53 -18.50
C GLN A 19 -9.53 10.26 -18.76
N GLU A 20 -8.39 10.11 -18.12
CA GLU A 20 -7.56 8.90 -18.26
C GLU A 20 -8.28 7.68 -17.68
N ALA A 21 -8.80 7.77 -16.46
CA ALA A 21 -9.59 6.70 -15.86
C ALA A 21 -10.80 6.31 -16.72
N GLN A 22 -11.51 7.30 -17.26
CA GLN A 22 -12.64 7.05 -18.14
C GLN A 22 -12.23 6.30 -19.41
N ARG A 23 -11.15 6.70 -20.07
CA ARG A 23 -10.60 5.99 -21.24
C ARG A 23 -10.23 4.55 -20.92
N ILE A 24 -9.64 4.33 -19.74
CA ILE A 24 -9.30 2.97 -19.28
C ILE A 24 -10.57 2.13 -19.12
N LEU A 25 -11.59 2.65 -18.43
CA LEU A 25 -12.85 1.94 -18.18
C LEU A 25 -13.62 1.65 -19.48
N GLU A 26 -13.60 2.57 -20.45
CA GLU A 26 -14.19 2.38 -21.77
C GLU A 26 -13.49 1.26 -22.57
N ARG A 27 -12.14 1.20 -22.49
CA ARG A 27 -11.37 0.11 -23.13
C ARG A 27 -11.67 -1.25 -22.53
N LEU A 28 -11.92 -1.34 -21.23
CA LEU A 28 -12.29 -2.61 -20.60
C LEU A 28 -13.62 -3.17 -21.11
N SER A 29 -14.46 -2.34 -21.72
CA SER A 29 -15.70 -2.77 -22.38
C SER A 29 -15.47 -3.30 -23.81
N SER A 30 -14.25 -3.20 -24.35
CA SER A 30 -13.88 -3.71 -25.67
C SER A 30 -13.27 -5.12 -25.53
N ASN A 31 -13.26 -5.89 -26.63
CA ASN A 31 -12.76 -7.28 -26.64
C ASN A 31 -11.23 -7.40 -26.51
N THR A 32 -10.50 -6.33 -26.30
CA THR A 32 -9.04 -6.33 -26.15
C THR A 32 -8.69 -6.16 -24.68
N HIS A 33 -8.41 -7.25 -23.99
CA HIS A 33 -8.07 -7.23 -22.57
C HIS A 33 -6.57 -7.46 -22.35
N ILE A 34 -6.03 -6.79 -21.36
CA ILE A 34 -4.69 -7.04 -20.84
C ILE A 34 -4.81 -8.25 -19.92
N GLY A 35 -4.12 -9.34 -20.24
CA GLY A 35 -4.15 -10.59 -19.46
C GLY A 35 -3.01 -10.68 -18.45
N LEU A 36 -3.25 -11.36 -17.34
CA LEU A 36 -2.23 -11.78 -16.41
C LEU A 36 -1.55 -13.06 -16.90
N GLN A 37 -0.23 -13.06 -17.00
CA GLN A 37 0.55 -14.26 -17.29
C GLN A 37 0.90 -14.99 -15.99
N THR A 38 0.48 -16.24 -15.85
CA THR A 38 0.89 -17.08 -14.73
C THR A 38 2.27 -17.66 -15.02
N ASN A 39 3.26 -17.23 -14.27
CA ASN A 39 4.64 -17.69 -14.39
C ASN A 39 4.89 -18.95 -13.57
N GLU A 40 4.25 -19.05 -12.40
CA GLU A 40 4.50 -20.14 -11.45
C GLU A 40 3.30 -20.34 -10.51
N LEU A 41 3.00 -21.60 -10.22
CA LEU A 41 2.23 -21.99 -9.04
C LEU A 41 3.20 -22.25 -7.91
N VAL A 42 3.19 -21.40 -6.88
CA VAL A 42 4.07 -21.53 -5.72
C VAL A 42 3.41 -22.40 -4.66
N LEU A 43 4.10 -23.45 -4.24
CA LEU A 43 3.67 -24.38 -3.19
C LEU A 43 4.61 -24.20 -1.96
N PRO A 44 4.30 -23.29 -1.02
CA PRO A 44 5.21 -22.97 0.09
C PRO A 44 5.42 -24.12 1.08
N ALA A 45 4.34 -24.83 1.44
CA ALA A 45 4.41 -25.94 2.35
C ALA A 45 4.76 -27.24 1.61
N LYS A 46 5.47 -28.14 2.30
CA LYS A 46 5.56 -29.53 1.86
C LYS A 46 4.15 -30.10 1.93
N ASP A 47 3.56 -30.40 0.78
CA ASP A 47 2.25 -31.01 0.72
C ASP A 47 2.29 -32.44 1.30
N THR A 48 2.19 -32.53 2.63
CA THR A 48 2.13 -33.80 3.34
C THR A 48 0.79 -34.51 3.14
N SER A 49 -0.26 -33.78 2.75
CA SER A 49 -1.59 -34.32 2.51
C SER A 49 -1.79 -34.88 1.11
N GLY A 50 -0.88 -34.56 0.18
CA GLY A 50 -1.00 -34.95 -1.24
C GLY A 50 -2.11 -34.20 -1.98
N LEU A 51 -2.75 -33.19 -1.34
CA LEU A 51 -3.88 -32.46 -1.88
C LEU A 51 -3.57 -31.78 -3.22
N TRP A 52 -2.29 -31.39 -3.42
CA TRP A 52 -1.85 -30.67 -4.63
C TRP A 52 -1.08 -31.56 -5.61
N LYS A 53 -0.75 -32.80 -5.21
CA LYS A 53 -0.11 -33.76 -6.11
C LYS A 53 -1.06 -34.15 -7.26
N GLY A 54 -0.68 -33.81 -8.48
CA GLY A 54 -1.41 -34.21 -9.68
C GLY A 54 -2.69 -33.41 -9.96
N LYS A 55 -2.95 -32.30 -9.27
CA LYS A 55 -4.02 -31.40 -9.66
C LYS A 55 -3.66 -30.72 -10.97
N ASN A 56 -4.46 -31.02 -12.00
CA ASN A 56 -4.35 -30.44 -13.33
C ASN A 56 -4.78 -28.95 -13.31
N GLU A 57 -4.38 -28.18 -14.32
CA GLU A 57 -4.81 -26.80 -14.56
C GLU A 57 -6.32 -26.57 -14.38
N GLN A 58 -7.16 -27.58 -14.65
CA GLN A 58 -8.62 -27.52 -14.48
C GLN A 58 -9.07 -27.35 -13.02
N VAL A 59 -8.27 -27.78 -12.04
CA VAL A 59 -8.58 -27.60 -10.61
C VAL A 59 -8.10 -26.24 -10.14
N ILE A 60 -6.96 -25.77 -10.64
CA ILE A 60 -6.43 -24.44 -10.38
C ILE A 60 -7.45 -23.36 -10.80
N ASN A 61 -8.16 -23.59 -11.90
CA ASN A 61 -9.15 -22.67 -12.45
C ASN A 61 -10.52 -22.71 -11.74
N LYS A 62 -10.77 -23.66 -10.84
CA LYS A 62 -12.06 -23.80 -10.13
C LYS A 62 -12.04 -23.26 -8.69
N GLU A 63 -10.89 -23.22 -8.06
CA GLU A 63 -10.75 -22.76 -6.68
C GLU A 63 -10.04 -21.41 -6.64
N TRP A 64 -10.45 -20.53 -5.72
CA TRP A 64 -9.72 -19.28 -5.50
C TRP A 64 -8.27 -19.54 -5.10
N MET A 65 -7.35 -18.84 -5.76
CA MET A 65 -5.93 -18.80 -5.38
C MET A 65 -5.51 -17.36 -5.14
N ASN A 66 -4.76 -17.16 -4.08
CA ASN A 66 -4.11 -15.88 -3.80
C ASN A 66 -3.09 -15.55 -4.90
N ARG A 67 -2.78 -14.27 -5.08
CA ARG A 67 -1.97 -13.83 -6.23
C ARG A 67 -0.91 -12.84 -5.80
N LEU A 68 0.34 -13.14 -6.16
CA LEU A 68 1.46 -12.21 -6.17
C LEU A 68 1.73 -11.80 -7.61
N ILE A 69 1.58 -10.52 -7.92
CA ILE A 69 1.63 -10.04 -9.30
C ILE A 69 2.77 -9.04 -9.48
N TYR A 70 3.68 -9.31 -10.42
CA TYR A 70 4.75 -8.41 -10.82
C TYR A 70 4.29 -7.51 -11.97
N GLY A 71 4.40 -6.20 -11.80
CA GLY A 71 4.14 -5.22 -12.86
C GLY A 71 3.48 -3.93 -12.37
N ASP A 72 3.16 -3.03 -13.30
CA ASP A 72 2.47 -1.78 -12.98
C ASP A 72 1.05 -2.05 -12.49
N ASN A 73 0.75 -1.57 -11.31
CA ASN A 73 -0.54 -1.76 -10.67
C ASN A 73 -1.71 -1.14 -11.47
N LEU A 74 -1.48 -0.10 -12.30
CA LEU A 74 -2.52 0.43 -13.17
C LEU A 74 -2.97 -0.62 -14.21
N LEU A 75 -2.01 -1.37 -14.78
CA LEU A 75 -2.30 -2.46 -15.72
C LEU A 75 -2.88 -3.68 -14.99
N VAL A 76 -2.32 -4.01 -13.82
CA VAL A 76 -2.85 -5.09 -12.98
C VAL A 76 -4.31 -4.86 -12.65
N MET A 77 -4.67 -3.66 -12.17
CA MET A 77 -6.07 -3.34 -11.85
C MET A 77 -6.99 -3.41 -13.07
N GLN A 78 -6.51 -3.03 -14.26
CA GLN A 78 -7.26 -3.22 -15.51
C GLN A 78 -7.54 -4.70 -15.77
N ALA A 79 -6.52 -5.56 -15.65
CA ALA A 79 -6.68 -7.01 -15.83
C ALA A 79 -7.64 -7.61 -14.79
N LEU A 80 -7.56 -7.18 -13.53
CA LEU A 80 -8.48 -7.63 -12.47
C LEU A 80 -9.92 -7.16 -12.70
N LEU A 81 -10.11 -5.94 -13.22
CA LEU A 81 -11.44 -5.42 -13.56
C LEU A 81 -12.05 -6.12 -14.77
N ALA A 82 -11.24 -6.43 -15.78
CA ALA A 82 -11.68 -7.17 -16.96
C ALA A 82 -12.03 -8.63 -16.62
N GLY A 83 -11.21 -9.25 -15.78
CA GLY A 83 -11.18 -10.71 -15.63
C GLY A 83 -10.43 -11.38 -16.79
N ASP A 84 -10.21 -12.67 -16.66
CA ASP A 84 -9.55 -13.48 -17.68
C ASP A 84 -10.06 -14.92 -17.60
N GLU A 85 -10.92 -15.27 -18.54
CA GLU A 85 -11.53 -16.61 -18.61
C GLU A 85 -10.47 -17.71 -18.85
N THR A 86 -9.35 -17.37 -19.51
CA THR A 86 -8.29 -18.34 -19.84
C THR A 86 -7.51 -18.75 -18.59
N THR A 87 -7.38 -17.86 -17.63
CA THR A 87 -6.71 -18.10 -16.33
C THR A 87 -7.70 -18.41 -15.20
N GLY A 88 -9.00 -18.49 -15.50
CA GLY A 88 -10.05 -18.71 -14.52
C GLY A 88 -10.22 -17.56 -13.51
N LEU A 89 -9.75 -16.37 -13.85
CA LEU A 89 -9.94 -15.16 -13.03
C LEU A 89 -11.24 -14.46 -13.43
N PRO A 90 -12.30 -14.50 -12.60
CA PRO A 90 -13.50 -13.70 -12.89
C PRO A 90 -13.19 -12.21 -12.75
N SER A 91 -13.97 -11.34 -13.38
CA SER A 91 -13.91 -9.92 -13.12
C SER A 91 -14.07 -9.63 -11.63
N LEU A 92 -13.13 -8.89 -11.07
CA LEU A 92 -13.14 -8.48 -9.66
C LEU A 92 -13.80 -7.11 -9.45
N ARG A 93 -14.52 -6.58 -10.44
CA ARG A 93 -15.30 -5.35 -10.27
C ARG A 93 -16.32 -5.52 -9.14
N GLY A 94 -16.23 -4.66 -8.13
CA GLY A 94 -17.12 -4.71 -6.97
C GLY A 94 -16.93 -5.93 -6.08
N LYS A 95 -15.73 -6.56 -6.04
CA LYS A 95 -15.46 -7.80 -5.30
C LYS A 95 -14.38 -7.69 -4.24
N VAL A 96 -13.63 -6.60 -4.18
CA VAL A 96 -12.57 -6.40 -3.20
C VAL A 96 -13.15 -5.79 -1.93
N ASP A 97 -12.95 -6.41 -0.80
CA ASP A 97 -13.55 -5.97 0.47
C ASP A 97 -12.66 -4.98 1.23
N LEU A 98 -11.35 -5.11 1.09
CA LEU A 98 -10.40 -4.20 1.71
C LEU A 98 -9.23 -3.89 0.77
N ILE A 99 -8.93 -2.61 0.61
CA ILE A 99 -7.71 -2.14 -0.04
C ILE A 99 -6.87 -1.38 1.00
N TYR A 100 -5.61 -1.77 1.13
CA TYR A 100 -4.59 -0.97 1.81
C TYR A 100 -3.49 -0.65 0.82
N ILE A 101 -3.05 0.59 0.80
CA ILE A 101 -1.90 1.01 -0.01
C ILE A 101 -0.97 1.93 0.78
N ASP A 102 0.32 1.77 0.54
CA ASP A 102 1.41 2.61 1.02
C ASP A 102 2.26 3.03 -0.19
N PRO A 103 1.73 3.93 -1.04
CA PRO A 103 2.42 4.31 -2.25
C PRO A 103 3.73 5.03 -1.93
N PRO A 104 4.79 4.85 -2.76
CA PRO A 104 6.08 5.48 -2.53
C PRO A 104 5.91 6.99 -2.41
N PHE A 105 6.50 7.57 -1.38
CA PHE A 105 6.46 9.01 -1.15
C PHE A 105 7.46 9.72 -2.06
N ASP A 106 7.21 11.00 -2.34
CA ASP A 106 8.14 11.92 -3.05
C ASP A 106 9.42 12.15 -2.21
N SER A 107 10.03 11.09 -1.74
CA SER A 107 11.33 11.16 -1.10
C SER A 107 12.39 11.05 -2.20
N LYS A 108 13.20 12.10 -2.38
CA LYS A 108 14.40 12.10 -3.22
C LYS A 108 15.48 11.11 -2.70
N ALA A 109 15.07 10.07 -1.99
CA ALA A 109 15.94 9.06 -1.42
C ALA A 109 16.36 8.06 -2.51
N ASP A 110 17.66 7.85 -2.63
CA ASP A 110 18.27 6.83 -3.48
C ASP A 110 17.88 5.46 -2.91
N TYR A 111 16.82 4.83 -3.44
CA TYR A 111 16.33 3.54 -2.98
C TYR A 111 17.30 2.43 -3.40
N ARG A 112 18.39 2.28 -2.65
CA ARG A 112 19.26 1.11 -2.74
C ARG A 112 18.71 0.02 -1.86
N THR A 113 18.15 -1.00 -2.46
CA THR A 113 17.69 -2.17 -1.71
C THR A 113 18.88 -3.10 -1.47
N LYS A 114 19.33 -3.22 -0.22
CA LYS A 114 20.25 -4.28 0.19
C LYS A 114 19.44 -5.52 0.49
N ILE A 115 19.60 -6.55 -0.30
CA ILE A 115 19.01 -7.85 -0.06
C ILE A 115 20.10 -8.73 0.56
N ASN A 116 19.99 -9.03 1.84
CA ASN A 116 20.87 -9.97 2.52
C ASN A 116 20.36 -11.39 2.28
N LEU A 117 20.98 -12.10 1.38
CA LEU A 117 20.78 -13.54 1.22
C LEU A 117 21.83 -14.29 2.04
N PRO A 118 21.57 -15.52 2.54
CA PRO A 118 22.59 -16.31 3.22
C PRO A 118 23.83 -16.47 2.32
N GLY A 119 24.94 -15.79 2.70
CA GLY A 119 26.23 -15.87 2.01
C GLY A 119 26.46 -14.83 0.92
N VAL A 120 25.50 -13.97 0.57
CA VAL A 120 25.69 -12.93 -0.46
C VAL A 120 24.83 -11.69 -0.12
N ASP A 121 25.50 -10.56 0.01
CA ASP A 121 24.83 -9.25 0.08
C ASP A 121 24.68 -8.72 -1.35
N ILE A 122 23.46 -8.62 -1.83
CA ILE A 122 23.15 -8.02 -3.13
C ILE A 122 22.69 -6.59 -2.90
N GLU A 123 23.51 -5.62 -3.29
CA GLU A 123 23.08 -4.23 -3.41
C GLU A 123 22.48 -4.04 -4.81
N GLN A 124 21.17 -4.04 -4.91
CA GLN A 124 20.49 -3.79 -6.17
C GLN A 124 20.06 -2.33 -6.24
N LYS A 125 20.55 -1.62 -7.24
CA LYS A 125 19.99 -0.33 -7.65
C LYS A 125 18.67 -0.60 -8.36
N PRO A 126 17.67 0.29 -8.25
CA PRO A 126 16.44 0.18 -9.02
C PRO A 126 16.78 -0.05 -10.49
N THR A 127 16.07 -0.95 -11.14
CA THR A 127 16.26 -1.15 -12.59
C THR A 127 15.98 0.15 -13.34
N VAL A 128 16.55 0.31 -14.53
CA VAL A 128 16.29 1.51 -15.37
C VAL A 128 14.81 1.73 -15.59
N ILE A 129 14.01 0.65 -15.65
CA ILE A 129 12.54 0.69 -15.81
C ILE A 129 11.86 1.14 -14.53
N GLU A 130 12.31 0.67 -13.38
CA GLU A 130 11.83 1.15 -12.08
C GLU A 130 12.16 2.63 -11.89
N GLN A 131 13.37 3.04 -12.22
CA GLN A 131 13.77 4.46 -12.23
C GLN A 131 12.94 5.28 -13.21
N PHE A 132 12.61 4.72 -14.39
CA PHE A 132 11.79 5.40 -15.39
C PHE A 132 10.33 5.52 -14.96
N ALA A 133 9.73 4.45 -14.44
CA ALA A 133 8.38 4.46 -13.90
C ALA A 133 8.23 5.46 -12.74
N TYR A 134 9.31 5.68 -11.98
CA TYR A 134 9.33 6.64 -10.87
C TYR A 134 9.83 8.03 -11.30
N SER A 135 10.78 8.16 -12.23
CA SER A 135 11.39 9.46 -12.60
C SER A 135 10.51 10.29 -13.54
N ASP A 136 9.82 9.67 -14.49
CA ASP A 136 8.91 10.39 -15.40
C ASP A 136 7.67 10.92 -14.69
N THR A 137 7.25 10.22 -13.63
CA THR A 137 6.13 10.64 -12.80
C THR A 137 6.48 11.81 -11.86
N TRP A 138 7.77 12.12 -11.64
CA TRP A 138 8.18 13.00 -10.54
C TRP A 138 9.01 14.20 -10.98
N GLN A 139 9.13 14.42 -12.31
CA GLN A 139 9.84 15.60 -12.84
C GLN A 139 9.24 16.91 -12.31
N ASP A 140 7.92 16.96 -12.16
CA ASP A 140 7.18 18.09 -11.61
C ASP A 140 6.81 17.92 -10.12
N GLY A 141 7.46 16.98 -9.40
CA GLY A 141 7.26 16.75 -7.96
C GLY A 141 5.83 16.31 -7.63
N THR A 142 5.19 16.95 -6.65
CA THR A 142 3.85 16.59 -6.13
C THR A 142 2.76 16.54 -7.21
N VAL A 143 2.82 17.37 -8.26
CA VAL A 143 1.86 17.39 -9.38
C VAL A 143 1.86 16.04 -10.11
N SER A 144 3.04 15.59 -10.50
CA SER A 144 3.20 14.30 -11.21
C SER A 144 2.75 13.12 -10.36
N TYR A 145 3.07 13.14 -9.07
CA TYR A 145 2.64 12.13 -8.12
C TYR A 145 1.10 12.02 -8.04
N LEU A 146 0.42 13.15 -7.91
CA LEU A 146 -1.03 13.18 -7.83
C LEU A 146 -1.70 12.76 -9.15
N LYS A 147 -1.10 13.14 -10.31
CA LYS A 147 -1.54 12.67 -11.63
C LYS A 147 -1.41 11.14 -11.77
N MET A 148 -0.35 10.57 -11.27
CA MET A 148 -0.14 9.11 -11.26
C MET A 148 -1.18 8.40 -10.38
N LEU A 149 -1.48 8.95 -9.21
CA LEU A 149 -2.32 8.28 -8.21
C LEU A 149 -3.82 8.40 -8.55
N TYR A 150 -4.27 9.50 -9.16
CA TYR A 150 -5.68 9.74 -9.44
C TYR A 150 -6.37 8.59 -10.22
N PRO A 151 -5.91 8.17 -11.40
CA PRO A 151 -6.55 7.07 -12.14
C PRO A 151 -6.49 5.74 -11.36
N ARG A 152 -5.45 5.52 -10.57
CA ARG A 152 -5.32 4.33 -9.72
C ARG A 152 -6.40 4.29 -8.63
N LEU A 153 -6.66 5.41 -7.97
CA LEU A 153 -7.74 5.51 -6.98
C LEU A 153 -9.11 5.27 -7.59
N VAL A 154 -9.35 5.75 -8.82
CA VAL A 154 -10.61 5.47 -9.54
C VAL A 154 -10.77 3.97 -9.80
N LEU A 155 -9.72 3.28 -10.29
CA LEU A 155 -9.78 1.84 -10.52
C LEU A 155 -9.93 1.04 -9.20
N MET A 156 -9.29 1.48 -8.12
CA MET A 156 -9.47 0.88 -6.79
C MET A 156 -10.92 1.01 -6.31
N ARG A 157 -11.57 2.17 -6.53
CA ARG A 157 -12.99 2.35 -6.23
C ARG A 157 -13.87 1.38 -7.02
N GLU A 158 -13.56 1.16 -8.30
CA GLU A 158 -14.29 0.20 -9.14
C GLU A 158 -14.12 -1.25 -8.66
N LEU A 159 -12.94 -1.61 -8.14
CA LEU A 159 -12.67 -2.93 -7.57
C LEU A 159 -13.39 -3.14 -6.23
N LEU A 160 -13.53 -2.11 -5.40
CA LEU A 160 -14.15 -2.23 -4.08
C LEU A 160 -15.59 -2.75 -4.17
N SER A 161 -15.94 -3.68 -3.29
CA SER A 161 -17.32 -4.11 -3.03
C SER A 161 -18.13 -2.98 -2.40
N GLU A 162 -19.44 -3.08 -2.40
CA GLU A 162 -20.31 -2.06 -1.79
C GLU A 162 -20.00 -1.86 -0.30
N LYS A 163 -19.64 -2.93 0.41
CA LYS A 163 -19.22 -2.91 1.82
C LYS A 163 -17.72 -2.65 2.01
N GLY A 164 -16.98 -2.49 0.91
CA GLY A 164 -15.53 -2.40 0.91
C GLY A 164 -14.98 -1.10 1.46
N SER A 165 -13.77 -1.18 1.97
CA SER A 165 -13.02 -0.08 2.58
C SER A 165 -11.65 0.10 1.95
N ILE A 166 -11.15 1.33 1.96
CA ILE A 166 -9.80 1.65 1.50
C ILE A 166 -9.04 2.46 2.55
N TYR A 167 -7.79 2.07 2.78
CA TYR A 167 -6.84 2.76 3.63
C TYR A 167 -5.65 3.22 2.78
N VAL A 168 -5.36 4.51 2.80
CA VAL A 168 -4.23 5.09 2.08
C VAL A 168 -3.26 5.70 3.08
N HIS A 169 -2.11 5.05 3.21
CA HIS A 169 -1.02 5.49 4.07
C HIS A 169 -0.18 6.51 3.33
N ILE A 170 0.05 7.67 3.92
CA ILE A 170 0.71 8.78 3.25
C ILE A 170 1.54 9.63 4.19
N ASP A 171 2.56 10.27 3.64
CA ASP A 171 3.36 11.28 4.32
C ASP A 171 2.63 12.63 4.36
N TRP A 172 2.93 13.42 5.39
CA TRP A 172 2.34 14.74 5.62
C TRP A 172 2.54 15.73 4.47
N HIS A 173 3.60 15.60 3.66
CA HIS A 173 3.88 16.53 2.56
C HIS A 173 2.76 16.56 1.52
N ILE A 174 2.13 15.43 1.29
CA ILE A 174 1.17 15.23 0.21
C ILE A 174 -0.24 15.02 0.78
N GLY A 175 -0.36 14.65 2.05
CA GLY A 175 -1.60 14.22 2.68
C GLY A 175 -2.78 15.18 2.43
N ALA A 176 -2.57 16.49 2.61
CA ALA A 176 -3.64 17.46 2.41
C ALA A 176 -4.19 17.48 0.96
N TYR A 177 -3.32 17.39 -0.03
CA TYR A 177 -3.72 17.37 -1.45
C TYR A 177 -4.36 16.05 -1.85
N LEU A 178 -3.80 14.95 -1.32
CA LEU A 178 -4.36 13.62 -1.55
C LEU A 178 -5.76 13.50 -0.95
N LYS A 179 -6.01 14.08 0.24
CA LYS A 179 -7.33 14.12 0.85
C LYS A 179 -8.37 14.73 -0.08
N VAL A 180 -8.05 15.85 -0.73
CA VAL A 180 -8.96 16.52 -1.68
C VAL A 180 -9.24 15.61 -2.89
N ILE A 181 -8.23 14.93 -3.42
CA ILE A 181 -8.39 13.98 -4.53
C ILE A 181 -9.23 12.78 -4.11
N MET A 182 -9.00 12.23 -2.92
CA MET A 182 -9.80 11.12 -2.40
C MET A 182 -11.26 11.51 -2.18
N ASP A 183 -11.53 12.74 -1.74
CA ASP A 183 -12.90 13.28 -1.64
C ASP A 183 -13.59 13.37 -3.00
N ASP A 184 -12.85 13.74 -4.06
CA ASP A 184 -13.39 13.77 -5.42
C ASP A 184 -13.66 12.37 -5.98
N VAL A 185 -12.76 11.42 -5.72
CA VAL A 185 -12.87 10.06 -6.27
C VAL A 185 -13.87 9.20 -5.50
N LEU A 186 -13.82 9.21 -4.16
CA LEU A 186 -14.59 8.31 -3.30
C LEU A 186 -15.86 8.94 -2.73
N GLY A 187 -15.96 10.28 -2.76
CA GLY A 187 -17.01 11.05 -2.08
C GLY A 187 -16.60 11.43 -0.65
N LYS A 188 -16.72 12.71 -0.31
CA LYS A 188 -16.38 13.22 1.03
C LYS A 188 -17.23 12.61 2.15
N GLU A 189 -18.46 12.23 1.84
CA GLU A 189 -19.40 11.55 2.76
C GLU A 189 -18.95 10.15 3.15
N ASN A 190 -18.08 9.55 2.35
CA ASN A 190 -17.52 8.23 2.57
C ASN A 190 -16.22 8.26 3.41
N PHE A 191 -15.71 9.46 3.72
CA PHE A 191 -14.59 9.63 4.64
C PHE A 191 -14.97 9.20 6.06
N LYS A 192 -14.11 8.40 6.69
CA LYS A 192 -14.30 7.91 8.05
C LYS A 192 -13.35 8.53 9.05
N ASN A 193 -12.06 8.36 8.85
CA ASN A 193 -11.05 8.87 9.77
C ASN A 193 -9.77 9.29 9.04
N GLU A 194 -9.13 10.28 9.60
CA GLU A 194 -7.70 10.52 9.46
C GLU A 194 -7.02 9.87 10.66
N ILE A 195 -6.33 8.76 10.41
CA ILE A 195 -5.64 8.00 11.45
C ILE A 195 -4.21 8.54 11.55
N ILE A 196 -3.81 8.94 12.74
CA ILE A 196 -2.47 9.42 13.05
C ILE A 196 -1.70 8.28 13.71
N TRP A 197 -0.77 7.69 12.97
CA TRP A 197 0.11 6.66 13.51
C TRP A 197 1.45 7.26 13.92
N LYS A 198 1.80 7.12 15.21
CA LYS A 198 3.11 7.50 15.72
C LYS A 198 4.18 6.53 15.21
N SER A 199 4.79 6.88 14.07
CA SER A 199 5.71 6.02 13.33
C SER A 199 7.15 6.10 13.81
N ALA A 200 7.58 7.20 14.44
CA ALA A 200 8.97 7.38 14.86
C ALA A 200 9.11 7.91 16.29
N VAL A 201 10.19 7.53 16.93
CA VAL A 201 10.69 8.23 18.12
C VAL A 201 11.49 9.43 17.61
N GLY A 202 11.11 10.63 18.05
CA GLY A 202 11.73 11.87 17.57
C GLY A 202 13.26 11.87 17.70
N ASP A 203 13.94 12.38 16.67
CA ASP A 203 15.39 12.61 16.72
C ASP A 203 15.73 13.74 17.69
N THR A 204 16.61 13.47 18.65
CA THR A 204 17.07 14.47 19.65
C THR A 204 18.06 15.49 19.07
N SER A 205 18.57 15.25 17.84
CA SER A 205 19.59 16.11 17.20
C SER A 205 19.01 17.23 16.33
N ASN A 206 17.82 17.75 16.65
CA ASN A 206 17.12 18.74 15.84
C ASN A 206 17.90 20.07 15.68
N LYS A 207 18.64 20.18 14.58
CA LYS A 207 19.33 21.41 14.16
C LYS A 207 18.39 22.43 13.48
N ASN A 208 17.17 22.02 13.14
CA ASN A 208 16.24 22.75 12.27
C ASN A 208 15.11 23.36 13.10
N LYS A 209 15.22 24.34 13.89
CA LYS A 209 14.22 25.16 14.64
C LYS A 209 12.73 24.84 14.32
N LYS A 210 12.32 23.57 14.29
CA LYS A 210 10.95 23.07 14.02
C LYS A 210 10.65 21.86 14.88
N TYR A 211 9.37 21.55 15.05
CA TYR A 211 8.96 20.30 15.69
C TYR A 211 9.41 19.08 14.89
N ILE A 212 9.85 18.03 15.57
CA ILE A 212 10.30 16.79 14.97
C ILE A 212 9.08 16.02 14.52
N LYS A 213 9.09 15.57 13.24
CA LYS A 213 8.07 14.68 12.70
C LYS A 213 8.16 13.34 13.43
N SER A 214 7.02 12.84 13.91
CA SER A 214 6.96 11.55 14.61
C SER A 214 5.76 10.70 14.21
N HIS A 215 5.02 11.07 13.18
CA HIS A 215 3.83 10.35 12.74
C HIS A 215 3.69 10.30 11.23
N ASP A 216 2.94 9.33 10.78
CA ASP A 216 2.39 9.21 9.43
C ASP A 216 0.87 9.26 9.50
N THR A 217 0.23 9.58 8.38
CA THR A 217 -1.21 9.70 8.25
C THR A 217 -1.77 8.55 7.43
N ILE A 218 -2.91 7.99 7.83
CA ILE A 218 -3.64 6.98 7.07
C ILE A 218 -5.06 7.47 6.88
N PHE A 219 -5.47 7.71 5.63
CA PHE A 219 -6.84 8.08 5.31
C PHE A 219 -7.70 6.83 5.16
N PHE A 220 -8.81 6.79 5.89
CA PHE A 220 -9.78 5.72 5.85
C PHE A 220 -11.09 6.18 5.20
N TYR A 221 -11.46 5.49 4.11
CA TYR A 221 -12.72 5.65 3.42
C TYR A 221 -13.41 4.31 3.23
N ASN A 222 -14.73 4.33 3.14
CA ASN A 222 -15.51 3.23 2.61
C ASN A 222 -16.07 3.57 1.22
N LYS A 223 -16.54 2.58 0.49
CA LYS A 223 -17.15 2.81 -0.83
C LYS A 223 -18.52 3.43 -0.72
N ILE A 224 -19.35 2.95 0.20
CA ILE A 224 -20.71 3.44 0.42
C ILE A 224 -20.93 3.67 1.91
N GLN A 225 -21.45 4.85 2.24
CA GLN A 225 -21.70 5.23 3.62
C GLN A 225 -22.71 4.28 4.30
N GLY A 226 -22.36 3.78 5.48
CA GLY A 226 -23.26 3.06 6.37
C GLY A 226 -23.38 1.55 6.17
N ILE A 227 -22.75 0.99 5.14
CA ILE A 227 -22.83 -0.45 4.86
C ILE A 227 -21.46 -1.19 4.88
N GLN A 228 -20.40 -0.48 5.28
CA GLN A 228 -19.05 -1.07 5.38
C GLN A 228 -18.96 -2.18 6.43
N VAL A 229 -18.08 -3.14 6.22
CA VAL A 229 -17.65 -4.05 7.29
C VAL A 229 -16.93 -3.25 8.36
N TRP A 230 -17.35 -3.41 9.60
CA TRP A 230 -16.71 -2.80 10.75
C TRP A 230 -16.75 -3.72 11.96
N ASN A 231 -15.58 -4.12 12.42
CA ASN A 231 -15.39 -4.90 13.62
C ASN A 231 -14.74 -4.02 14.70
N ASP A 232 -15.32 -3.96 15.88
CA ASP A 232 -14.75 -3.19 16.98
C ASP A 232 -13.36 -3.72 17.34
N ILE A 233 -12.36 -2.86 17.27
CA ILE A 233 -11.00 -3.19 17.66
C ILE A 233 -10.71 -2.61 19.04
N PHE A 234 -10.12 -3.45 19.88
CA PHE A 234 -9.74 -3.09 21.23
C PHE A 234 -8.20 -3.09 21.36
N GLN A 235 -7.71 -2.13 22.13
CA GLN A 235 -6.31 -2.03 22.54
C GLN A 235 -6.19 -2.33 24.02
N GLU A 236 -5.04 -2.85 24.43
CA GLU A 236 -4.78 -3.08 25.84
C GLU A 236 -4.80 -1.78 26.63
N TYR A 237 -5.23 -1.88 27.89
CA TYR A 237 -5.11 -0.76 28.81
C TYR A 237 -3.64 -0.39 29.01
N SER A 238 -3.31 0.89 28.89
CA SER A 238 -2.00 1.36 29.34
C SER A 238 -1.79 1.09 30.82
N GLU A 239 -0.55 0.96 31.27
CA GLU A 239 -0.24 0.74 32.70
C GLU A 239 -0.89 1.82 33.60
N LYS A 240 -0.91 3.08 33.13
CA LYS A 240 -1.61 4.15 33.84
C LYS A 240 -3.10 3.89 33.96
N ASN A 241 -3.73 3.38 32.93
CA ASN A 241 -5.16 3.04 32.94
C ASN A 241 -5.43 1.80 33.76
N LYS A 242 -4.59 0.75 33.69
CA LYS A 242 -4.69 -0.44 34.54
C LYS A 242 -4.65 -0.03 36.03
N ASN A 243 -3.69 0.83 36.40
CA ASN A 243 -3.53 1.31 37.75
C ASN A 243 -4.68 2.22 38.24
N ALA A 244 -5.57 2.69 37.39
CA ALA A 244 -6.76 3.42 37.78
C ALA A 244 -7.87 2.51 38.34
N TYR A 245 -7.90 1.24 37.93
CA TYR A 245 -8.87 0.23 38.39
C TYR A 245 -8.31 -0.45 39.65
N ARG A 246 -8.54 0.17 40.81
CA ARG A 246 -7.93 -0.20 42.12
C ARG A 246 -8.83 -1.03 42.99
N TYR A 247 -10.09 -1.14 42.66
CA TYR A 247 -11.09 -1.80 43.46
C TYR A 247 -11.55 -3.06 42.78
N GLU A 248 -11.97 -4.03 43.56
CA GLU A 248 -12.45 -5.33 43.08
C GLU A 248 -13.68 -5.74 43.84
N ASP A 249 -14.63 -6.36 43.16
CA ASP A 249 -15.78 -7.06 43.74
C ASP A 249 -16.12 -8.27 42.89
N GLU A 250 -17.24 -8.95 43.19
CA GLU A 250 -17.68 -10.17 42.49
C GLU A 250 -17.87 -9.99 40.98
N LYS A 251 -18.08 -8.76 40.49
CA LYS A 251 -18.24 -8.42 39.08
C LYS A 251 -16.89 -8.11 38.36
N GLY A 252 -15.82 -7.98 39.14
CA GLY A 252 -14.48 -7.71 38.60
C GLY A 252 -13.85 -6.43 39.14
N THR A 253 -12.70 -6.06 38.54
CA THR A 253 -11.97 -4.84 38.89
C THR A 253 -12.67 -3.58 38.37
N TYR A 254 -12.72 -2.54 39.19
CA TYR A 254 -13.39 -1.29 38.84
C TYR A 254 -12.66 -0.04 39.37
N ARG A 255 -13.06 1.11 38.85
CA ARG A 255 -12.72 2.42 39.38
C ARG A 255 -13.99 3.23 39.64
N PHE A 256 -13.89 4.19 40.56
CA PHE A 256 -14.95 5.15 40.72
C PHE A 256 -14.86 6.29 39.70
N VAL A 257 -16.00 6.63 39.12
CA VAL A 257 -16.14 7.77 38.21
C VAL A 257 -17.23 8.70 38.75
N PRO A 258 -17.06 10.02 38.70
CA PRO A 258 -18.09 10.97 39.07
C PRO A 258 -19.23 10.89 38.05
N ILE A 259 -20.44 11.19 38.53
CA ILE A 259 -21.66 11.21 37.72
C ILE A 259 -22.29 12.61 37.63
N ASP A 260 -21.60 13.62 38.15
CA ASP A 260 -21.93 15.03 37.97
C ASP A 260 -21.73 15.50 36.52
N ASN A 261 -22.48 16.48 36.09
CA ASN A 261 -22.38 17.08 34.75
C ASN A 261 -21.52 18.37 34.78
N PRO A 262 -20.22 18.33 34.43
CA PRO A 262 -19.37 19.51 34.53
C PRO A 262 -19.73 20.60 33.53
N GLY A 263 -20.41 20.27 32.41
CA GLY A 263 -20.83 21.22 31.37
C GLY A 263 -22.09 22.00 31.65
N GLY A 264 -22.79 21.74 32.77
CA GLY A 264 -24.10 22.31 33.08
C GLY A 264 -25.25 21.65 32.31
N GLY A 265 -26.50 21.97 32.70
CA GLY A 265 -27.71 21.42 32.07
C GLY A 265 -27.99 19.95 32.41
N GLY A 266 -27.43 19.43 33.48
CA GLY A 266 -27.68 18.08 33.96
C GLY A 266 -29.06 17.93 34.65
N TYR A 267 -29.42 16.69 35.00
CA TYR A 267 -30.65 16.37 35.69
C TYR A 267 -30.47 16.65 37.18
N ILE A 268 -31.35 17.53 37.75
CA ILE A 268 -31.34 17.85 39.18
C ILE A 268 -32.46 17.05 39.85
N TYR A 269 -32.09 16.12 40.72
CA TYR A 269 -32.99 15.30 41.48
C TYR A 269 -32.33 14.80 42.76
N ASP A 270 -33.15 14.45 43.76
CA ASP A 270 -32.74 13.80 45.01
C ASP A 270 -32.97 12.28 44.88
N LEU A 271 -31.95 11.49 45.25
CA LEU A 271 -32.01 10.02 45.26
C LEU A 271 -32.64 9.51 46.58
N GLY A 272 -32.75 10.35 47.61
CA GLY A 272 -33.37 10.01 48.89
C GLY A 272 -32.43 9.43 49.94
N TYR A 273 -31.11 9.51 49.73
CA TYR A 273 -30.08 9.01 50.66
C TYR A 273 -29.35 10.12 51.43
N GLY A 274 -29.77 11.38 51.24
CA GLY A 274 -29.12 12.54 51.86
C GLY A 274 -27.75 12.84 51.26
N GLU A 275 -27.55 12.53 50.00
CA GLU A 275 -26.38 12.76 49.23
C GLU A 275 -26.18 14.26 48.91
N ASN A 276 -24.98 14.64 48.52
CA ASN A 276 -24.72 15.97 48.00
C ASN A 276 -25.06 16.01 46.51
N ILE A 277 -26.13 16.73 46.15
CA ILE A 277 -26.58 16.91 44.77
C ILE A 277 -25.65 17.86 44.06
N PRO A 278 -25.05 17.48 42.88
CA PRO A 278 -24.18 18.36 42.15
C PRO A 278 -24.89 19.62 41.67
N THR A 279 -24.26 20.79 41.79
CA THR A 279 -24.82 22.08 41.38
C THR A 279 -25.26 22.10 39.92
N ASN A 280 -24.53 21.42 39.03
CA ASN A 280 -24.82 21.30 37.60
C ASN A 280 -25.70 20.07 37.28
N GLY A 281 -26.19 19.36 38.27
CA GLY A 281 -26.97 18.14 38.10
C GLY A 281 -26.18 16.90 37.72
N TYR A 282 -26.90 15.80 37.51
CA TYR A 282 -26.34 14.51 37.09
C TYR A 282 -26.35 14.35 35.58
N ARG A 283 -25.47 13.49 35.07
CA ARG A 283 -25.36 13.18 33.60
C ARG A 283 -26.49 12.33 33.06
N MET A 284 -27.30 11.69 33.93
CA MET A 284 -28.34 10.72 33.56
C MET A 284 -29.65 11.04 34.24
N PRO A 285 -30.79 10.56 33.71
CA PRO A 285 -32.11 10.61 34.38
C PRO A 285 -32.13 9.81 35.66
N LYS A 286 -33.06 10.17 36.57
CA LYS A 286 -33.22 9.53 37.87
C LYS A 286 -33.45 8.03 37.79
N GLU A 287 -34.26 7.57 36.83
CA GLU A 287 -34.55 6.16 36.60
C GLU A 287 -33.28 5.33 36.32
N THR A 288 -32.34 5.90 35.58
CA THR A 288 -31.06 5.25 35.31
C THR A 288 -30.18 5.16 36.56
N ALA A 289 -30.17 6.21 37.37
CA ALA A 289 -29.43 6.22 38.64
C ALA A 289 -29.98 5.20 39.62
N LEU A 290 -31.31 5.09 39.73
CA LEU A 290 -31.98 4.10 40.60
C LEU A 290 -31.63 2.66 40.16
N LYS A 291 -31.67 2.36 38.86
CA LYS A 291 -31.22 1.05 38.32
C LYS A 291 -29.79 0.71 38.71
N TRP A 292 -28.90 1.71 38.67
CA TRP A 292 -27.49 1.51 39.06
C TRP A 292 -27.31 1.33 40.58
N ILE A 293 -28.20 1.91 41.41
CA ILE A 293 -28.24 1.64 42.86
C ILE A 293 -28.66 0.19 43.09
N GLU A 294 -29.76 -0.26 42.47
CA GLU A 294 -30.27 -1.63 42.58
C GLU A 294 -29.21 -2.65 42.11
N SER A 295 -28.48 -2.37 41.03
CA SER A 295 -27.41 -3.23 40.54
C SER A 295 -26.12 -3.15 41.35
N GLY A 296 -26.02 -2.25 42.33
CA GLY A 296 -24.79 -2.02 43.11
C GLY A 296 -23.67 -1.30 42.35
N GLU A 297 -23.99 -0.73 41.18
CA GLU A 297 -23.04 0.03 40.39
C GLU A 297 -22.89 1.48 40.85
N LEU A 298 -23.91 2.08 41.46
CA LEU A 298 -23.88 3.44 42.00
C LEU A 298 -23.81 3.39 43.53
N ILE A 299 -22.77 3.96 44.07
CA ILE A 299 -22.56 4.11 45.51
C ILE A 299 -23.01 5.51 45.91
N VAL A 300 -24.01 5.53 46.82
CA VAL A 300 -24.55 6.78 47.37
C VAL A 300 -24.25 6.80 48.87
N GLU A 301 -23.56 7.84 49.31
CA GLU A 301 -23.22 8.05 50.73
C GLU A 301 -23.76 9.41 51.18
N LYS A 302 -24.26 9.48 52.42
CA LYS A 302 -24.76 10.72 53.01
C LYS A 302 -23.70 11.83 52.99
N GLY A 303 -24.07 13.01 52.46
CA GLY A 303 -23.20 14.18 52.39
C GLY A 303 -22.10 14.11 51.35
N LYS A 304 -22.07 13.05 50.52
CA LYS A 304 -21.10 12.94 49.43
C LYS A 304 -21.79 12.90 48.05
N CYS A 305 -21.10 13.35 47.02
CA CYS A 305 -21.56 13.18 45.67
C CYS A 305 -21.51 11.69 45.28
N PRO A 306 -22.59 11.12 44.71
CA PRO A 306 -22.62 9.72 44.30
C PRO A 306 -21.54 9.42 43.27
N LYS A 307 -21.01 8.18 43.32
CA LYS A 307 -19.96 7.70 42.44
C LYS A 307 -20.37 6.38 41.80
N ARG A 308 -20.11 6.28 40.49
CA ARG A 308 -20.38 5.01 39.78
C ARG A 308 -19.13 4.14 39.73
N LYS A 309 -19.30 2.85 39.94
CA LYS A 309 -18.32 1.81 39.64
C LYS A 309 -18.26 1.63 38.14
N LEU A 310 -17.12 1.98 37.53
CA LEU A 310 -16.84 1.66 36.14
C LEU A 310 -15.94 0.44 36.10
N TYR A 311 -16.52 -0.70 35.71
CA TYR A 311 -15.77 -1.94 35.60
C TYR A 311 -14.80 -1.92 34.41
N GLN A 312 -13.66 -2.56 34.60
CA GLN A 312 -12.70 -2.80 33.54
C GLN A 312 -13.31 -3.79 32.55
N LYS A 313 -13.38 -3.41 31.28
CA LYS A 313 -13.84 -4.32 30.24
C LYS A 313 -12.72 -5.32 29.93
N THR A 314 -13.08 -6.60 29.84
CA THR A 314 -12.17 -7.68 29.49
C THR A 314 -11.55 -7.49 28.10
N ASP A 315 -12.30 -6.90 27.18
CA ASP A 315 -11.86 -6.70 25.79
C ASP A 315 -10.89 -5.53 25.61
N GLY A 316 -10.68 -4.71 26.65
CA GLY A 316 -9.80 -3.53 26.58
C GLY A 316 -10.51 -2.22 26.25
N LEU A 317 -9.79 -1.25 25.75
CA LEU A 317 -10.30 0.05 25.30
C LEU A 317 -10.53 0.03 23.79
N ARG A 318 -11.65 0.59 23.32
CA ARG A 318 -11.83 0.79 21.87
C ARG A 318 -10.69 1.62 21.30
N CYS A 319 -10.16 1.19 20.16
CA CYS A 319 -9.13 1.95 19.43
C CYS A 319 -9.67 3.31 19.02
N THR A 320 -8.85 4.33 19.18
CA THR A 320 -9.06 5.68 18.63
C THR A 320 -8.34 5.81 17.28
N ASP A 321 -8.46 6.96 16.65
CA ASP A 321 -7.72 7.31 15.43
C ASP A 321 -6.29 7.81 15.68
N ILE A 322 -5.85 7.89 16.94
CA ILE A 322 -4.46 8.19 17.29
C ILE A 322 -3.78 6.92 17.80
N TRP A 323 -2.90 6.36 16.98
CA TRP A 323 -2.21 5.09 17.26
C TRP A 323 -0.80 5.33 17.78
N THR A 324 -0.61 5.17 19.09
CA THR A 324 0.69 5.34 19.76
C THR A 324 1.26 4.04 20.31
N ASP A 325 0.52 2.96 20.23
CA ASP A 325 0.81 1.65 20.79
C ASP A 325 1.45 0.68 19.79
N ILE A 326 1.61 1.12 18.52
CA ILE A 326 2.25 0.35 17.46
C ILE A 326 3.60 0.97 17.15
N ASN A 327 4.67 0.28 17.49
CA ASN A 327 6.03 0.72 17.21
C ASN A 327 6.58 0.11 15.92
N HIS A 328 7.52 0.81 15.28
CA HIS A 328 8.32 0.21 14.22
C HIS A 328 9.13 -0.96 14.76
N GLU A 329 9.10 -2.07 14.03
CA GLU A 329 9.97 -3.20 14.29
C GLU A 329 11.39 -2.87 13.80
N ARG A 330 12.42 -3.27 14.56
CA ARG A 330 13.83 -3.06 14.20
C ARG A 330 14.40 -4.34 13.59
N GLY A 331 15.40 -4.19 12.71
CA GLY A 331 16.11 -5.35 12.13
C GLY A 331 15.33 -6.05 11.00
N LEU A 332 14.38 -5.37 10.37
CA LEU A 332 13.60 -5.91 9.27
C LEU A 332 14.44 -6.06 8.00
N VAL A 333 14.12 -7.09 7.20
CA VAL A 333 14.79 -7.41 5.93
C VAL A 333 14.56 -6.33 4.86
N TYR A 334 13.43 -5.61 4.96
CA TYR A 334 13.06 -4.57 4.01
C TYR A 334 12.93 -3.23 4.73
N ALA A 335 13.69 -2.24 4.28
CA ALA A 335 13.86 -0.96 4.99
C ALA A 335 12.56 -0.17 5.25
N THR A 336 11.56 -0.31 4.37
CA THR A 336 10.26 0.38 4.45
C THR A 336 9.11 -0.52 4.91
N GLN A 337 9.43 -1.69 5.48
CA GLN A 337 8.41 -2.63 5.95
C GLN A 337 7.57 -2.00 7.06
N LYS A 338 6.25 -2.04 6.90
CA LYS A 338 5.31 -1.63 7.94
C LYS A 338 5.16 -2.73 9.00
N PRO A 339 4.91 -2.36 10.28
CA PRO A 339 4.69 -3.32 11.35
C PRO A 339 3.46 -4.20 11.07
N GLU A 340 3.57 -5.51 11.36
CA GLU A 340 2.44 -6.43 11.17
C GLU A 340 1.22 -6.04 12.02
N LYS A 341 1.42 -5.53 13.23
CA LYS A 341 0.35 -5.06 14.12
C LYS A 341 -0.49 -3.94 13.50
N LEU A 342 0.13 -3.07 12.67
CA LEU A 342 -0.59 -2.02 11.96
C LEU A 342 -1.60 -2.62 10.99
N LEU A 343 -1.13 -3.55 10.14
CA LEU A 343 -1.96 -4.21 9.12
C LEU A 343 -2.99 -5.13 9.79
N GLU A 344 -2.62 -5.80 10.87
CA GLU A 344 -3.53 -6.65 11.64
C GLU A 344 -4.73 -5.84 12.17
N ARG A 345 -4.47 -4.64 12.72
CA ARG A 345 -5.53 -3.74 13.18
C ARG A 345 -6.47 -3.32 12.05
N ILE A 346 -5.92 -2.91 10.92
CA ILE A 346 -6.70 -2.48 9.74
C ILE A 346 -7.53 -3.65 9.18
N ILE A 347 -6.89 -4.80 8.97
CA ILE A 347 -7.54 -5.97 8.36
C ILE A 347 -8.65 -6.50 9.26
N LYS A 348 -8.41 -6.60 10.57
CA LYS A 348 -9.44 -7.03 11.53
C LYS A 348 -10.62 -6.05 11.60
N ALA A 349 -10.36 -4.74 11.53
CA ALA A 349 -11.41 -3.73 11.61
C ALA A 349 -12.36 -3.75 10.41
N SER A 350 -11.83 -3.96 9.20
CA SER A 350 -12.55 -3.68 7.96
C SER A 350 -12.65 -4.87 7.01
N SER A 351 -12.50 -6.08 7.52
CA SER A 351 -12.77 -7.31 6.77
C SER A 351 -13.12 -8.48 7.69
N ASP A 352 -13.83 -9.46 7.14
CA ASP A 352 -14.15 -10.73 7.78
C ASP A 352 -13.30 -11.86 7.21
N GLU A 353 -13.31 -13.03 7.87
CA GLU A 353 -12.61 -14.22 7.36
C GLU A 353 -13.19 -14.62 5.99
N GLY A 354 -12.29 -14.92 5.01
CA GLY A 354 -12.66 -15.21 3.65
C GLY A 354 -12.84 -13.99 2.74
N ASP A 355 -12.86 -12.76 3.27
CA ASP A 355 -12.92 -11.53 2.48
C ASP A 355 -11.62 -11.33 1.66
N LEU A 356 -11.71 -10.54 0.59
CA LEU A 356 -10.59 -10.26 -0.31
C LEU A 356 -9.89 -8.95 0.06
N VAL A 357 -8.62 -9.06 0.44
CA VAL A 357 -7.73 -7.94 0.77
C VAL A 357 -6.75 -7.71 -0.38
N CYS A 358 -6.65 -6.49 -0.85
CA CYS A 358 -5.71 -6.11 -1.92
C CYS A 358 -4.71 -5.05 -1.45
N ASP A 359 -3.45 -5.21 -1.92
CA ASP A 359 -2.40 -4.21 -1.77
C ASP A 359 -1.69 -4.02 -3.12
N PHE A 360 -1.90 -2.84 -3.72
CA PHE A 360 -1.36 -2.50 -5.04
C PHE A 360 0.02 -1.84 -4.99
N PHE A 361 0.61 -1.71 -3.80
CA PHE A 361 1.97 -1.23 -3.56
C PHE A 361 2.64 -2.13 -2.50
N GLY A 362 2.70 -3.42 -2.81
CA GLY A 362 2.97 -4.51 -1.86
C GLY A 362 4.28 -4.43 -1.08
N GLY A 363 5.32 -3.83 -1.65
CA GLY A 363 6.63 -3.66 -1.00
C GLY A 363 7.19 -4.96 -0.43
N SER A 364 7.20 -5.08 0.90
CA SER A 364 7.64 -6.30 1.60
C SER A 364 6.56 -7.38 1.75
N GLY A 365 5.31 -7.14 1.30
CA GLY A 365 4.19 -8.07 1.38
C GLY A 365 3.57 -8.21 2.77
N THR A 366 3.74 -7.23 3.64
CA THR A 366 3.18 -7.31 5.01
C THR A 366 1.67 -7.44 5.00
N THR A 367 0.96 -6.70 4.15
CA THR A 367 -0.49 -6.77 4.01
C THR A 367 -0.96 -8.18 3.68
N ALA A 368 -0.38 -8.79 2.65
CA ALA A 368 -0.75 -10.14 2.20
C ALA A 368 -0.41 -11.21 3.25
N ALA A 369 0.76 -11.10 3.89
CA ALA A 369 1.19 -12.02 4.94
C ALA A 369 0.25 -12.00 6.16
N VAL A 370 -0.19 -10.81 6.57
CA VAL A 370 -1.16 -10.66 7.67
C VAL A 370 -2.55 -11.11 7.25
N ALA A 371 -2.99 -10.79 6.03
CA ALA A 371 -4.27 -11.25 5.49
C ALA A 371 -4.37 -12.77 5.48
N GLU A 372 -3.32 -13.47 5.01
CA GLU A 372 -3.23 -14.94 5.05
C GLU A 372 -3.36 -15.48 6.48
N ARG A 373 -2.58 -14.96 7.42
CA ARG A 373 -2.60 -15.38 8.83
C ARG A 373 -3.98 -15.21 9.46
N LEU A 374 -4.73 -14.21 9.03
CA LEU A 374 -6.07 -13.91 9.52
C LEU A 374 -7.18 -14.63 8.72
N GLY A 375 -6.85 -15.54 7.81
CA GLY A 375 -7.82 -16.30 7.02
C GLY A 375 -8.50 -15.51 5.90
N ARG A 376 -7.91 -14.37 5.47
CA ARG A 376 -8.39 -13.59 4.33
C ARG A 376 -7.76 -14.08 3.04
N ARG A 377 -8.46 -13.88 1.92
CA ARG A 377 -7.89 -14.00 0.58
C ARG A 377 -7.11 -12.74 0.26
N TRP A 378 -6.08 -12.85 -0.57
CA TRP A 378 -5.28 -11.67 -0.89
C TRP A 378 -4.80 -11.63 -2.34
N ILE A 379 -4.62 -10.40 -2.82
CA ILE A 379 -3.88 -10.05 -4.04
C ILE A 379 -2.91 -8.96 -3.67
N THR A 380 -1.64 -9.15 -4.01
CA THR A 380 -0.62 -8.11 -3.83
C THR A 380 0.18 -7.91 -5.10
N THR A 381 0.56 -6.68 -5.39
CA THR A 381 1.33 -6.35 -6.59
C THR A 381 2.41 -5.33 -6.27
N ASP A 382 3.52 -5.46 -7.01
CA ASP A 382 4.58 -4.46 -6.99
C ASP A 382 5.26 -4.40 -8.36
N ILE A 383 5.72 -3.20 -8.74
CA ILE A 383 6.49 -2.97 -9.96
C ILE A 383 7.96 -3.34 -9.76
N GLY A 384 8.44 -3.38 -8.51
CA GLY A 384 9.81 -3.70 -8.15
C GLY A 384 10.05 -5.21 -8.14
N LYS A 385 10.91 -5.70 -9.02
CA LYS A 385 11.33 -7.09 -9.00
C LYS A 385 11.96 -7.52 -7.66
N PRO A 386 12.80 -6.70 -6.99
CA PRO A 386 13.28 -7.00 -5.65
C PRO A 386 12.16 -7.16 -4.62
N ALA A 387 11.14 -6.30 -4.66
CA ALA A 387 9.99 -6.38 -3.78
C ALA A 387 9.24 -7.70 -3.97
N THR A 388 8.97 -8.10 -5.22
CA THR A 388 8.29 -9.37 -5.51
C THR A 388 9.11 -10.60 -5.08
N LEU A 389 10.43 -10.54 -5.18
CA LEU A 389 11.30 -11.63 -4.68
C LEU A 389 11.29 -11.72 -3.15
N VAL A 390 11.30 -10.59 -2.45
CA VAL A 390 11.18 -10.52 -0.99
C VAL A 390 9.82 -11.05 -0.55
N MET A 391 8.74 -10.62 -1.19
CA MET A 391 7.38 -11.13 -0.93
C MET A 391 7.29 -12.64 -1.13
N ARG A 392 7.77 -13.13 -2.29
CA ARG A 392 7.77 -14.56 -2.60
C ARG A 392 8.52 -15.37 -1.55
N LYS A 393 9.73 -14.93 -1.17
CA LYS A 393 10.50 -15.58 -0.12
C LYS A 393 9.74 -15.58 1.22
N ARG A 394 9.19 -14.43 1.63
CA ARG A 394 8.42 -14.29 2.85
C ARG A 394 7.24 -15.26 2.90
N PHE A 395 6.47 -15.36 1.82
CA PHE A 395 5.31 -16.25 1.75
C PHE A 395 5.72 -17.72 1.79
N ILE A 396 6.85 -18.09 1.18
CA ILE A 396 7.41 -19.45 1.29
C ILE A 396 7.85 -19.73 2.72
N ASP A 397 8.59 -18.81 3.36
CA ASP A 397 9.09 -18.98 4.73
C ASP A 397 7.93 -19.05 5.76
N GLN A 398 6.80 -18.40 5.49
CA GLN A 398 5.59 -18.43 6.34
C GLN A 398 4.64 -19.59 6.01
N GLU A 399 5.02 -20.46 5.07
CA GLU A 399 4.20 -21.61 4.63
C GLU A 399 2.75 -21.25 4.33
N VAL A 400 2.53 -20.10 3.63
CA VAL A 400 1.19 -19.67 3.24
C VAL A 400 0.53 -20.69 2.31
N LYS A 401 -0.79 -20.60 2.13
CA LYS A 401 -1.49 -21.43 1.14
C LYS A 401 -0.89 -21.25 -0.26
N PRO A 402 -1.01 -22.25 -1.16
CA PRO A 402 -0.56 -22.13 -2.54
C PRO A 402 -1.07 -20.86 -3.20
N PHE A 403 -0.23 -20.20 -3.96
CA PHE A 403 -0.56 -18.96 -4.64
C PHE A 403 0.03 -18.88 -6.05
N LEU A 404 -0.58 -18.07 -6.90
CA LEU A 404 -0.07 -17.80 -8.24
C LEU A 404 0.94 -16.66 -8.21
N TYR A 405 2.13 -16.91 -8.77
CA TYR A 405 3.05 -15.84 -9.14
C TYR A 405 2.80 -15.48 -10.59
N GLN A 406 2.33 -14.26 -10.81
CA GLN A 406 1.91 -13.78 -12.11
C GLN A 406 2.69 -12.52 -12.50
N ALA A 407 2.72 -12.22 -13.78
CA ALA A 407 3.20 -10.95 -14.32
C ALA A 407 2.14 -10.36 -15.24
N ILE A 408 2.11 -9.03 -15.35
CA ILE A 408 1.28 -8.40 -16.34
C ILE A 408 2.06 -8.32 -17.65
N GLY A 409 1.57 -9.05 -18.65
CA GLY A 409 2.01 -9.12 -20.05
C GLY A 409 3.41 -8.58 -20.39
N ASP A 410 3.68 -8.36 -21.65
CA ASP A 410 4.88 -7.64 -22.08
C ASP A 410 4.73 -6.16 -21.68
N TYR A 411 4.75 -5.88 -20.36
CA TYR A 411 4.57 -4.54 -19.79
C TYR A 411 5.37 -3.49 -20.55
N GLN A 412 6.59 -3.87 -20.96
CA GLN A 412 7.47 -3.04 -21.75
C GLN A 412 6.89 -2.76 -23.14
N LYS A 413 6.32 -3.78 -23.79
CA LYS A 413 5.76 -3.67 -25.14
C LYS A 413 4.45 -2.89 -25.17
N GLU A 414 3.56 -3.14 -24.23
CA GLU A 414 2.25 -2.46 -24.16
C GLU A 414 2.34 -1.02 -23.64
N ALA A 415 3.16 -0.75 -22.62
CA ALA A 415 3.42 0.61 -22.16
C ALA A 415 4.02 1.49 -23.26
N PHE A 416 4.89 0.91 -24.12
CA PHE A 416 5.48 1.63 -25.24
C PHE A 416 4.56 1.74 -26.45
N GLN A 417 3.68 0.76 -26.72
CA GLN A 417 2.70 0.84 -27.82
C GLN A 417 1.58 1.85 -27.55
N ASN A 418 1.19 2.01 -26.29
CA ASN A 418 0.10 2.91 -25.89
C ASN A 418 0.57 4.37 -25.73
N ASN A 419 1.85 4.61 -25.45
CA ASN A 419 2.44 5.96 -25.52
C ASN A 419 2.68 6.33 -26.97
N LYS A 420 1.79 7.13 -27.57
CA LYS A 420 1.90 7.66 -28.94
C LYS A 420 3.21 8.42 -29.23
N GLN A 421 4.05 8.64 -28.23
CA GLN A 421 5.35 9.32 -28.35
C GLN A 421 6.44 8.42 -28.95
N TYR A 422 6.34 7.09 -28.87
CA TYR A 422 7.41 6.17 -29.30
C TYR A 422 6.95 5.29 -30.47
N LYS A 423 7.15 5.78 -31.68
CA LYS A 423 6.74 5.07 -32.91
C LYS A 423 7.68 3.92 -33.31
N ARG A 424 8.88 3.80 -32.70
CA ARG A 424 9.92 2.83 -33.13
C ARG A 424 10.77 2.34 -31.94
N ILE A 425 11.23 1.08 -31.99
CA ILE A 425 12.18 0.49 -31.01
C ILE A 425 13.46 1.32 -30.87
N GLY A 426 13.92 1.99 -31.96
CA GLY A 426 15.08 2.86 -31.93
C GLY A 426 14.91 4.11 -31.04
N ASP A 427 13.70 4.61 -30.90
CA ASP A 427 13.42 5.77 -30.03
C ASP A 427 13.52 5.35 -28.54
N LEU A 428 13.08 4.13 -28.21
CA LEU A 428 13.26 3.53 -26.89
C LEU A 428 14.75 3.37 -26.54
N SER A 429 15.55 2.86 -27.46
CA SER A 429 16.99 2.68 -27.24
C SER A 429 17.71 3.99 -26.95
N GLN A 430 17.31 5.09 -27.57
CA GLN A 430 17.85 6.41 -27.30
C GLN A 430 17.52 6.91 -25.89
N ILE A 431 16.31 6.70 -25.44
CA ILE A 431 15.89 7.07 -24.07
C ILE A 431 16.68 6.28 -23.03
N ILE A 432 16.80 4.97 -23.21
CA ILE A 432 17.57 4.12 -22.30
C ILE A 432 19.03 4.54 -22.25
N MET A 433 19.62 4.89 -23.40
CA MET A 433 20.97 5.44 -23.45
C MET A 433 21.10 6.73 -22.66
N GLN A 434 20.16 7.67 -22.82
CA GLN A 434 20.16 8.93 -22.08
C GLN A 434 20.02 8.71 -20.57
N LEU A 435 19.12 7.82 -20.16
CA LEU A 435 18.94 7.43 -18.74
C LEU A 435 20.20 6.79 -18.14
N TYR A 436 20.92 6.01 -18.94
CA TYR A 436 22.22 5.44 -18.55
C TYR A 436 23.34 6.47 -18.52
N GLY A 437 23.08 7.69 -18.99
CA GLY A 437 24.10 8.75 -19.14
C GLY A 437 24.98 8.61 -20.38
N ALA A 438 24.53 7.84 -21.37
CA ALA A 438 25.17 7.69 -22.66
C ALA A 438 24.56 8.64 -23.69
N ILE A 439 25.39 9.11 -24.62
CA ILE A 439 24.99 9.98 -25.72
C ILE A 439 24.74 9.09 -26.95
N PRO A 440 23.50 9.06 -27.50
CA PRO A 440 23.23 8.32 -28.72
C PRO A 440 24.05 8.84 -29.88
N PHE A 441 24.49 7.96 -30.80
CA PHE A 441 25.07 8.37 -32.07
C PHE A 441 24.00 9.02 -32.96
N THR A 442 24.39 10.06 -33.70
CA THR A 442 23.49 10.68 -34.68
C THR A 442 23.31 9.75 -35.89
N GLN A 443 22.21 9.94 -36.66
CA GLN A 443 21.98 9.15 -37.90
C GLN A 443 23.09 9.30 -38.95
N GLU A 444 23.76 10.45 -38.95
CA GLU A 444 24.92 10.69 -39.83
C GLU A 444 26.15 9.89 -39.42
N GLN A 445 26.29 9.61 -38.12
CA GLN A 445 27.40 8.82 -37.58
C GLN A 445 27.15 7.32 -37.69
N LEU A 446 25.92 6.88 -37.44
CA LEU A 446 25.55 5.46 -37.47
C LEU A 446 24.05 5.28 -37.75
N ASN A 447 23.71 4.43 -38.73
CA ASN A 447 22.32 4.14 -39.07
C ASN A 447 21.57 3.34 -37.99
N ASP A 448 22.31 2.61 -37.15
CA ASP A 448 21.74 1.79 -36.07
C ASP A 448 21.57 2.63 -34.79
N ARG A 449 20.33 2.93 -34.44
CA ARG A 449 19.95 3.78 -33.29
C ARG A 449 20.15 3.13 -31.93
N ASN A 450 20.60 1.88 -31.88
CA ASN A 450 20.79 1.12 -30.64
C ASN A 450 22.18 1.33 -30.03
N TRP A 451 22.99 2.19 -30.60
CA TRP A 451 24.34 2.48 -30.14
C TRP A 451 24.50 3.91 -29.63
N GLY A 452 25.28 4.03 -28.57
CA GLY A 452 25.70 5.32 -28.01
C GLY A 452 27.04 5.20 -27.30
N TYR A 453 27.48 6.28 -26.68
CA TYR A 453 28.76 6.32 -25.99
C TYR A 453 28.73 7.19 -24.74
N ILE A 454 29.65 6.89 -23.82
CA ILE A 454 29.95 7.76 -22.69
C ILE A 454 31.31 8.42 -22.98
N LYS A 455 31.32 9.77 -23.02
CA LYS A 455 32.49 10.58 -23.42
C LYS A 455 33.68 10.35 -22.47
N ASN A 456 33.41 10.32 -21.16
CA ASN A 456 34.42 10.03 -20.14
C ASN A 456 34.70 8.53 -20.11
N GLY A 457 35.92 8.09 -20.49
CA GLY A 457 36.35 6.69 -20.42
C GLY A 457 36.18 5.89 -21.71
N ARG A 458 35.80 6.53 -22.86
CA ARG A 458 35.60 5.86 -24.15
C ARG A 458 34.80 4.56 -24.05
N THR A 459 33.62 4.66 -23.42
CA THR A 459 32.74 3.51 -23.26
C THR A 459 31.67 3.50 -24.33
N LEU A 460 31.60 2.41 -25.10
CA LEU A 460 30.55 2.15 -26.07
C LEU A 460 29.35 1.54 -25.38
N VAL A 461 28.12 1.93 -25.72
CA VAL A 461 26.88 1.42 -25.14
C VAL A 461 26.00 0.85 -26.24
N LEU A 462 25.59 -0.41 -26.08
CA LEU A 462 24.61 -1.08 -26.92
C LEU A 462 23.33 -1.29 -26.11
N VAL A 463 22.19 -0.87 -26.62
CA VAL A 463 20.89 -1.23 -26.10
C VAL A 463 20.30 -2.36 -26.96
N ASP A 464 20.15 -3.56 -26.39
CA ASP A 464 19.58 -4.69 -27.14
C ASP A 464 18.05 -4.57 -27.19
N SER A 465 17.43 -5.32 -28.06
CA SER A 465 15.97 -5.27 -28.27
C SER A 465 15.22 -5.89 -27.08
N PRO A 466 14.12 -5.27 -26.60
CA PRO A 466 13.26 -5.87 -25.58
C PRO A 466 12.59 -7.17 -26.06
N ASN A 467 12.54 -7.39 -27.38
CA ASN A 467 11.93 -8.57 -28.00
C ASN A 467 12.92 -9.74 -28.18
N LYS A 468 14.13 -9.65 -27.62
CA LYS A 468 15.16 -10.68 -27.74
C LYS A 468 15.73 -11.02 -26.38
N VAL A 469 16.14 -12.29 -26.27
CA VAL A 469 17.02 -12.72 -25.17
C VAL A 469 18.45 -12.39 -25.57
N THR A 470 19.11 -11.57 -24.78
CA THR A 470 20.50 -11.18 -24.99
C THR A 470 21.43 -12.32 -24.62
N GLY A 471 22.01 -12.93 -25.61
CA GLY A 471 22.88 -14.10 -25.46
C GLY A 471 24.28 -13.89 -26.07
N ALA A 472 25.01 -14.99 -26.25
CA ALA A 472 26.38 -14.99 -26.74
C ALA A 472 26.54 -14.24 -28.06
N ALA A 473 25.55 -14.27 -28.96
CA ALA A 473 25.63 -13.56 -30.25
C ALA A 473 25.64 -12.05 -30.07
N THR A 474 24.81 -11.48 -29.18
CA THR A 474 24.80 -10.05 -28.85
C THR A 474 26.11 -9.63 -28.20
N ILE A 475 26.63 -10.44 -27.27
CA ILE A 475 27.90 -10.15 -26.61
C ILE A 475 29.09 -10.15 -27.64
N ARG A 476 29.13 -11.11 -28.58
CA ARG A 476 30.12 -11.12 -29.65
C ARG A 476 30.03 -9.89 -30.52
N ARG A 477 28.81 -9.51 -30.94
CA ARG A 477 28.55 -8.28 -31.71
C ARG A 477 29.05 -7.04 -30.96
N ALA A 478 28.77 -6.95 -29.66
CA ALA A 478 29.24 -5.84 -28.83
C ALA A 478 30.76 -5.81 -28.71
N TYR A 479 31.39 -6.97 -28.57
CA TYR A 479 32.84 -7.08 -28.51
C TYR A 479 33.53 -6.72 -29.85
N GLU A 480 32.98 -7.12 -30.98
CA GLU A 480 33.46 -6.74 -32.30
C GLU A 480 33.28 -5.24 -32.55
N ALA A 481 32.14 -4.69 -32.16
CA ALA A 481 31.90 -3.26 -32.25
C ALA A 481 32.88 -2.44 -31.39
N LYS A 482 33.27 -2.91 -30.24
CA LYS A 482 34.33 -2.29 -29.43
C LYS A 482 35.62 -2.11 -30.20
N LYS A 483 35.97 -3.08 -31.07
CA LYS A 483 37.20 -3.06 -31.83
C LYS A 483 37.11 -2.18 -33.07
N ASN A 484 35.99 -2.19 -33.78
CA ASN A 484 35.88 -1.71 -35.13
C ASN A 484 34.93 -0.52 -35.34
N LEU A 485 33.94 -0.31 -34.43
CA LEU A 485 32.90 0.69 -34.65
C LEU A 485 33.49 2.11 -34.62
N LEU A 486 33.25 2.88 -35.68
CA LEU A 486 33.74 4.25 -35.86
C LEU A 486 35.23 4.39 -35.63
N GLY A 487 36.00 3.45 -36.19
CA GLY A 487 37.47 3.43 -36.13
C GLY A 487 38.03 2.75 -34.87
N GLY A 488 37.20 2.23 -34.00
CA GLY A 488 37.62 1.49 -32.80
C GLY A 488 38.16 2.37 -31.68
N GLY A 489 39.03 1.80 -30.84
CA GLY A 489 39.63 2.52 -29.70
C GLY A 489 38.76 2.72 -28.50
N TRP A 490 37.66 1.95 -28.38
CA TRP A 490 36.80 1.92 -27.22
C TRP A 490 37.44 1.09 -26.09
N ASN A 491 37.49 1.66 -24.87
CA ASN A 491 38.06 0.97 -23.73
C ASN A 491 37.11 -0.09 -23.17
N LYS A 492 35.80 0.20 -23.17
CA LYS A 492 34.76 -0.64 -22.60
C LYS A 492 33.55 -0.67 -23.54
N VAL A 493 32.83 -1.79 -23.53
CA VAL A 493 31.48 -1.87 -24.09
C VAL A 493 30.52 -2.31 -23.00
N VAL A 494 29.37 -1.66 -22.92
CA VAL A 494 28.27 -1.97 -22.04
C VAL A 494 27.08 -2.41 -22.88
N VAL A 495 26.45 -3.52 -22.51
CA VAL A 495 25.24 -4.00 -23.15
C VAL A 495 24.09 -3.82 -22.14
N LEU A 496 23.13 -3.00 -22.51
CA LEU A 496 21.89 -2.79 -21.77
C LEU A 496 20.81 -3.67 -22.41
N ALA A 497 20.20 -4.53 -21.63
CA ALA A 497 19.23 -5.50 -22.14
C ALA A 497 18.18 -5.84 -21.08
N TRP A 498 17.05 -6.39 -21.53
CA TRP A 498 15.91 -6.75 -20.67
C TRP A 498 16.02 -8.17 -20.14
N ASN A 499 16.48 -9.09 -20.99
CA ASN A 499 16.60 -10.52 -20.64
C ASN A 499 17.96 -11.04 -21.10
N PHE A 500 18.69 -11.70 -20.20
CA PHE A 500 19.94 -12.35 -20.51
C PHE A 500 19.76 -13.87 -20.53
N ALA A 501 20.35 -14.53 -21.53
CA ALA A 501 20.53 -15.98 -21.51
C ALA A 501 21.64 -16.31 -20.49
N PHE A 502 21.37 -17.20 -19.56
CA PHE A 502 22.35 -17.77 -18.64
C PHE A 502 22.96 -19.02 -19.23
#